data_4cc147689eb77ceb81a5046bb151b77a
#
_entry.id   4cc147689eb77ceb81a5046bb151b77a
#
_cell.length_a   1.000
_cell.length_b   1.000
_cell.length_c   1.000
_cell.angle_alpha   90.00
_cell.angle_beta   90.00
_cell.angle_gamma   90.00
#
_symmetry.space_group_name_H-M   'P 1'
#
loop_
_entity.id
_entity.type
_entity.pdbx_description
1 polymer ?
#
loop_
_entity_poly.entity_id
_entity_poly.type
_entity_poly.pdbx_seq_one_letter_code
_entity_poly.pdbx_strand_id
1 'polypeptide(L)'
;GIYDISAMLENGDEELWDTQTNSVSPVGQYHYWGEPLYGYYNSTDEWVLRKHIELLTLAGVDFLVFDVTNGFEYFDVLNVLLPIMQEYYDAGWNVPKFMFYTNSNSAEVVRRLYEGYETDIPSQSDIYNDGIYKDGRYKDLWFAPNGKPMIVAITEKNGGASDQGSSAALTEADDADLL
;
A
#
# COMPACT_ATOMS: atom_id res chain seq x y z
N GLY A 1 18.03 -10.21 -5.39
CA GLY A 1 18.67 -8.94 -5.70
C GLY A 1 17.74 -8.05 -6.51
N ILE A 2 18.10 -6.78 -6.62
CA ILE A 2 17.45 -5.78 -7.47
C ILE A 2 18.46 -5.39 -8.54
N TYR A 3 18.03 -5.32 -9.81
CA TYR A 3 18.91 -5.15 -10.96
C TYR A 3 18.58 -3.86 -11.71
N ASP A 4 19.59 -3.05 -11.99
CA ASP A 4 19.45 -1.80 -12.74
C ASP A 4 19.47 -2.08 -14.24
N ILE A 5 18.30 -1.96 -14.87
CA ILE A 5 18.15 -2.18 -16.30
C ILE A 5 18.82 -1.08 -17.12
N SER A 6 18.77 0.17 -16.68
CA SER A 6 19.40 1.28 -17.36
C SER A 6 20.91 1.09 -17.44
N ALA A 7 21.55 0.72 -16.33
CA ALA A 7 22.98 0.44 -16.30
C ALA A 7 23.36 -0.77 -17.16
N MET A 8 22.50 -1.80 -17.21
CA MET A 8 22.70 -2.97 -18.09
C MET A 8 22.69 -2.58 -19.56
N LEU A 9 21.71 -1.78 -20.00
CA LEU A 9 21.60 -1.31 -21.37
C LEU A 9 22.77 -0.40 -21.77
N GLU A 10 23.20 0.48 -20.88
CA GLU A 10 24.38 1.33 -21.12
C GLU A 10 25.68 0.53 -21.30
N ASN A 11 25.77 -0.61 -20.64
CA ASN A 11 26.91 -1.52 -20.78
C ASN A 11 26.83 -2.46 -21.99
N GLY A 12 25.73 -2.44 -22.73
CA GLY A 12 25.52 -3.31 -23.89
C GLY A 12 25.18 -4.76 -23.51
N ASP A 13 24.62 -4.97 -22.32
CA ASP A 13 24.31 -6.29 -21.78
C ASP A 13 22.94 -6.83 -22.24
N GLU A 14 22.45 -6.35 -23.38
CA GLU A 14 21.12 -6.68 -23.93
C GLU A 14 20.92 -8.19 -24.15
N GLU A 15 21.98 -8.90 -24.50
CA GLU A 15 21.95 -10.37 -24.70
C GLU A 15 21.67 -11.14 -23.41
N LEU A 16 21.84 -10.47 -22.25
CA LEU A 16 21.67 -11.10 -20.95
C LEU A 16 20.20 -11.26 -20.54
N TRP A 17 19.27 -10.66 -21.28
CA TRP A 17 17.83 -10.70 -20.97
C TRP A 17 17.19 -12.06 -21.29
N ASP A 18 17.73 -12.78 -22.25
CA ASP A 18 17.11 -13.98 -22.82
C ASP A 18 17.41 -15.28 -22.08
N THR A 19 18.27 -15.26 -21.07
CA THR A 19 18.69 -16.50 -20.40
C THR A 19 18.11 -16.63 -19.00
N GLN A 20 17.33 -17.67 -18.75
CA GLN A 20 16.78 -17.99 -17.43
C GLN A 20 17.88 -18.26 -16.37
N THR A 21 19.10 -18.49 -16.82
CA THR A 21 20.26 -18.79 -15.95
C THR A 21 21.22 -17.62 -15.81
N ASN A 22 20.86 -16.45 -16.31
CA ASN A 22 21.72 -15.29 -16.26
C ASN A 22 21.90 -14.80 -14.82
N SER A 23 23.15 -14.72 -14.38
CA SER A 23 23.48 -14.24 -13.02
C SER A 23 23.38 -12.73 -12.87
N VAL A 24 23.39 -11.98 -13.97
CA VAL A 24 23.33 -10.51 -13.98
C VAL A 24 21.89 -10.01 -13.98
N SER A 25 21.00 -10.66 -14.73
CA SER A 25 19.58 -10.30 -14.78
C SER A 25 18.68 -11.53 -14.80
N PRO A 26 18.63 -12.30 -13.72
CA PRO A 26 17.85 -13.54 -13.68
C PRO A 26 16.35 -13.25 -13.80
N VAL A 27 15.66 -14.11 -14.57
CA VAL A 27 14.21 -14.07 -14.71
C VAL A 27 13.54 -14.26 -13.35
N GLY A 28 12.47 -13.51 -13.10
CA GLY A 28 11.71 -13.58 -11.84
C GLY A 28 12.35 -12.79 -10.69
N GLN A 29 13.39 -12.02 -10.94
CA GLN A 29 13.93 -11.07 -9.95
C GLN A 29 13.40 -9.65 -10.19
N TYR A 30 13.52 -8.81 -9.17
CA TYR A 30 13.11 -7.42 -9.27
C TYR A 30 14.13 -6.62 -10.07
N HIS A 31 13.63 -5.78 -10.97
CA HIS A 31 14.43 -4.88 -11.79
C HIS A 31 13.94 -3.44 -11.63
N TYR A 32 14.82 -2.47 -11.85
CA TYR A 32 14.49 -1.05 -11.86
C TYR A 32 15.15 -0.33 -13.03
N TRP A 33 14.61 0.83 -13.43
CA TRP A 33 14.98 1.56 -14.64
C TRP A 33 15.80 2.81 -14.39
N GLY A 34 16.36 2.97 -13.27
CA GLY A 34 17.17 4.12 -12.92
C GLY A 34 17.20 4.38 -11.45
N GLU A 35 18.14 5.18 -11.05
CA GLU A 35 18.28 5.58 -9.66
C GLU A 35 17.23 6.63 -9.31
N PRO A 36 16.43 6.45 -8.24
CA PRO A 36 15.53 7.47 -7.73
C PRO A 36 16.28 8.72 -7.26
N LEU A 37 15.59 9.88 -7.19
CA LEU A 37 16.16 11.14 -6.72
C LEU A 37 16.86 11.03 -5.35
N TYR A 38 16.37 10.16 -4.49
CA TYR A 38 16.91 9.91 -3.14
C TYR A 38 17.82 8.68 -3.07
N GLY A 39 18.32 8.19 -4.20
CA GLY A 39 19.05 6.93 -4.27
C GLY A 39 18.14 5.71 -4.10
N TYR A 40 18.73 4.54 -4.00
CA TYR A 40 17.98 3.30 -3.75
C TYR A 40 17.68 3.18 -2.27
N TYR A 41 16.41 3.10 -1.92
CA TYR A 41 15.94 3.06 -0.54
C TYR A 41 14.98 1.89 -0.31
N ASN A 42 14.85 1.51 0.93
CA ASN A 42 13.79 0.60 1.36
C ASN A 42 12.47 1.39 1.45
N SER A 43 11.35 0.78 1.06
CA SER A 43 10.03 1.40 1.15
C SER A 43 9.59 1.77 2.58
N THR A 44 10.28 1.24 3.59
CA THR A 44 10.12 1.60 5.00
C THR A 44 11.14 2.65 5.50
N ASP A 45 11.92 3.26 4.60
CA ASP A 45 12.86 4.31 4.98
C ASP A 45 12.11 5.56 5.45
N GLU A 46 12.21 5.85 6.74
CA GLU A 46 11.47 6.93 7.38
C GLU A 46 11.82 8.30 6.79
N TRP A 47 13.10 8.55 6.49
CA TRP A 47 13.51 9.84 5.92
C TRP A 47 12.88 10.06 4.54
N VAL A 48 12.87 9.04 3.69
CA VAL A 48 12.27 9.12 2.36
C VAL A 48 10.76 9.30 2.46
N LEU A 49 10.10 8.56 3.33
CA LEU A 49 8.65 8.69 3.55
C LEU A 49 8.29 10.09 4.06
N ARG A 50 9.08 10.67 4.99
CA ARG A 50 8.91 12.07 5.43
C ARG A 50 9.03 13.03 4.25
N LYS A 51 10.04 12.87 3.41
CA LYS A 51 10.20 13.71 2.22
C LYS A 51 9.06 13.57 1.22
N HIS A 52 8.54 12.37 1.02
CA HIS A 52 7.37 12.17 0.16
C HIS A 52 6.15 12.91 0.71
N ILE A 53 5.84 12.80 2.00
CA ILE A 53 4.70 13.50 2.61
C ILE A 53 4.88 15.01 2.59
N GLU A 54 6.10 15.54 2.87
CA GLU A 54 6.41 16.97 2.71
C GLU A 54 6.08 17.45 1.29
N LEU A 55 6.60 16.76 0.27
CA LEU A 55 6.45 17.17 -1.12
C LEU A 55 4.98 17.07 -1.59
N LEU A 56 4.27 16.01 -1.23
CA LEU A 56 2.86 15.83 -1.57
C LEU A 56 1.99 16.89 -0.89
N THR A 57 2.30 17.25 0.36
CA THR A 57 1.63 18.33 1.09
C THR A 57 1.87 19.69 0.42
N LEU A 58 3.13 20.00 0.06
CA LEU A 58 3.48 21.23 -0.63
C LEU A 58 2.86 21.31 -2.04
N ALA A 59 2.71 20.19 -2.70
CA ALA A 59 2.04 20.10 -4.00
C ALA A 59 0.51 20.26 -3.91
N GLY A 60 -0.05 20.29 -2.69
CA GLY A 60 -1.49 20.42 -2.47
C GLY A 60 -2.28 19.19 -2.87
N VAL A 61 -1.72 17.99 -2.69
CA VAL A 61 -2.42 16.73 -2.94
C VAL A 61 -3.49 16.53 -1.87
N ASP A 62 -4.74 16.33 -2.28
CA ASP A 62 -5.87 16.20 -1.36
C ASP A 62 -5.90 14.83 -0.68
N PHE A 63 -5.66 13.75 -1.44
CA PHE A 63 -5.64 12.41 -0.88
C PHE A 63 -4.77 11.44 -1.70
N LEU A 64 -4.35 10.38 -1.03
CA LEU A 64 -3.61 9.25 -1.59
C LEU A 64 -4.54 8.05 -1.71
N VAL A 65 -4.41 7.31 -2.79
CA VAL A 65 -5.08 6.02 -2.98
C VAL A 65 -4.04 4.93 -2.83
N PHE A 66 -4.14 4.15 -1.78
CA PHE A 66 -3.27 2.99 -1.60
C PHE A 66 -3.82 1.80 -2.39
N ASP A 67 -3.03 1.36 -3.35
CA ASP A 67 -3.36 0.21 -4.18
C ASP A 67 -3.05 -1.09 -3.40
N VAL A 68 -4.11 -1.78 -3.01
CA VAL A 68 -4.06 -3.11 -2.38
C VAL A 68 -4.85 -4.13 -3.21
N THR A 69 -4.91 -3.91 -4.51
CA THR A 69 -5.66 -4.74 -5.46
C THR A 69 -5.14 -6.17 -5.58
N ASN A 70 -3.89 -6.40 -5.20
CA ASN A 70 -3.25 -7.72 -5.17
C ASN A 70 -3.53 -8.50 -3.86
N GLY A 71 -4.35 -7.96 -2.96
CA GLY A 71 -4.72 -8.61 -1.70
C GLY A 71 -3.70 -8.45 -0.57
N PHE A 72 -2.76 -7.50 -0.71
CA PHE A 72 -1.76 -7.16 0.30
C PHE A 72 -1.87 -5.68 0.71
N GLU A 73 -1.87 -5.42 2.00
CA GLU A 73 -2.03 -4.10 2.60
C GLU A 73 -0.69 -3.38 2.86
N TYR A 74 0.43 -4.07 2.74
CA TYR A 74 1.78 -3.53 2.99
C TYR A 74 1.89 -2.85 4.36
N PHE A 75 1.41 -3.52 5.40
CA PHE A 75 1.38 -2.99 6.76
C PHE A 75 2.75 -2.58 7.30
N ASP A 76 3.83 -3.21 6.86
CA ASP A 76 5.19 -2.80 7.17
C ASP A 76 5.49 -1.36 6.74
N VAL A 77 5.02 -0.96 5.56
CA VAL A 77 5.12 0.43 5.08
C VAL A 77 4.15 1.34 5.81
N LEU A 78 2.89 0.93 5.94
CA LEU A 78 1.86 1.73 6.61
C LEU A 78 2.20 2.02 8.07
N ASN A 79 2.87 1.10 8.76
CA ASN A 79 3.35 1.26 10.13
C ASN A 79 4.35 2.40 10.31
N VAL A 80 5.10 2.74 9.27
CA VAL A 80 6.02 3.87 9.29
C VAL A 80 5.33 5.12 8.75
N LEU A 81 4.59 4.98 7.66
CA LEU A 81 3.98 6.10 6.94
C LEU A 81 2.87 6.80 7.73
N LEU A 82 1.92 6.04 8.31
CA LEU A 82 0.76 6.63 8.98
C LEU A 82 1.12 7.42 10.24
N PRO A 83 2.05 6.96 11.11
CA PRO A 83 2.56 7.78 12.19
C PRO A 83 3.22 9.09 11.73
N ILE A 84 3.97 9.07 10.62
CA ILE A 84 4.57 10.28 10.04
C ILE A 84 3.48 11.26 9.59
N MET A 85 2.47 10.76 8.88
CA MET A 85 1.34 11.59 8.45
C MET A 85 0.60 12.19 9.64
N GLN A 86 0.40 11.42 10.70
CA GLN A 86 -0.24 11.90 11.92
C GLN A 86 0.59 12.97 12.62
N GLU A 87 1.90 12.77 12.73
CA GLU A 87 2.82 13.76 13.31
C GLU A 87 2.73 15.10 12.58
N TYR A 88 2.74 15.09 11.24
CA TYR A 88 2.63 16.33 10.46
C TYR A 88 1.24 16.96 10.56
N TYR A 89 0.20 16.14 10.59
CA TYR A 89 -1.17 16.62 10.83
C TYR A 89 -1.30 17.31 12.19
N ASP A 90 -0.79 16.71 13.25
CA ASP A 90 -0.79 17.25 14.60
C ASP A 90 0.05 18.53 14.72
N ALA A 91 1.08 18.66 13.90
CA ALA A 91 1.87 19.88 13.74
C ALA A 91 1.15 20.99 12.94
N GLY A 92 -0.07 20.74 12.45
CA GLY A 92 -0.90 21.68 11.73
C GLY A 92 -0.68 21.72 10.22
N TRP A 93 -0.02 20.70 9.65
CA TRP A 93 0.15 20.60 8.22
C TRP A 93 -1.14 20.07 7.55
N ASN A 94 -1.44 20.57 6.36
CA ASN A 94 -2.54 20.03 5.55
C ASN A 94 -2.08 18.82 4.75
N VAL A 95 -1.74 17.74 5.45
CA VAL A 95 -1.29 16.50 4.83
C VAL A 95 -2.39 15.86 3.98
N PRO A 96 -2.02 15.13 2.90
CA PRO A 96 -3.00 14.35 2.14
C PRO A 96 -3.80 13.41 3.05
N LYS A 97 -5.07 13.23 2.76
CA LYS A 97 -5.84 12.13 3.34
C LYS A 97 -5.46 10.82 2.66
N PHE A 98 -5.94 9.68 3.16
CA PHE A 98 -5.74 8.41 2.48
C PHE A 98 -7.02 7.60 2.35
N MET A 99 -7.05 6.75 1.34
CA MET A 99 -8.06 5.74 1.12
C MET A 99 -7.43 4.49 0.49
N PHE A 100 -8.16 3.40 0.45
CA PHE A 100 -7.70 2.15 -0.15
C PHE A 100 -8.52 1.78 -1.39
N TYR A 101 -7.84 1.14 -2.34
CA TYR A 101 -8.45 0.51 -3.50
C TYR A 101 -8.13 -0.99 -3.49
N THR A 102 -9.18 -1.81 -3.39
CA THR A 102 -9.10 -3.26 -3.32
C THR A 102 -9.64 -3.91 -4.60
N ASN A 103 -9.19 -5.11 -4.91
CA ASN A 103 -9.74 -5.93 -5.99
C ASN A 103 -9.75 -7.41 -5.59
N SER A 104 -8.57 -8.03 -5.50
CA SER A 104 -8.48 -9.43 -5.07
C SER A 104 -8.82 -9.55 -3.59
N ASN A 105 -9.73 -10.46 -3.26
CA ASN A 105 -10.16 -10.73 -1.88
C ASN A 105 -10.65 -9.47 -1.12
N SER A 106 -11.43 -8.62 -1.78
CA SER A 106 -11.84 -7.33 -1.22
C SER A 106 -12.44 -7.41 0.18
N ALA A 107 -13.32 -8.37 0.44
CA ALA A 107 -13.94 -8.55 1.76
C ALA A 107 -12.89 -8.82 2.86
N GLU A 108 -11.95 -9.70 2.56
CA GLU A 108 -10.88 -10.04 3.49
C GLU A 108 -9.90 -8.88 3.70
N VAL A 109 -9.53 -8.18 2.63
CA VAL A 109 -8.69 -6.97 2.71
C VAL A 109 -9.34 -5.89 3.57
N VAL A 110 -10.62 -5.60 3.33
CA VAL A 110 -11.37 -4.60 4.12
C VAL A 110 -11.45 -5.01 5.60
N ARG A 111 -11.70 -6.29 5.87
CA ARG A 111 -11.74 -6.80 7.24
C ARG A 111 -10.38 -6.64 7.94
N ARG A 112 -9.29 -6.97 7.26
CA ARG A 112 -7.93 -6.79 7.80
C ARG A 112 -7.56 -5.31 8.00
N LEU A 113 -7.97 -4.43 7.10
CA LEU A 113 -7.80 -2.98 7.29
C LEU A 113 -8.54 -2.49 8.54
N TYR A 114 -9.68 -3.09 8.85
CA TYR A 114 -10.48 -2.73 10.01
C TYR A 114 -9.95 -3.35 11.30
N GLU A 115 -9.81 -4.68 11.33
CA GLU A 115 -9.54 -5.47 12.54
C GLU A 115 -8.07 -5.84 12.73
N GLY A 116 -7.27 -5.79 11.66
CA GLY A 116 -5.91 -6.31 11.64
C GLY A 116 -5.84 -7.80 11.35
N TYR A 117 -4.67 -8.36 11.60
CA TYR A 117 -4.41 -9.79 11.54
C TYR A 117 -4.21 -10.36 12.93
N GLU A 118 -4.73 -11.55 13.15
CA GLU A 118 -4.13 -12.42 14.17
C GLU A 118 -2.82 -12.98 13.61
N THR A 119 -1.70 -12.60 14.18
CA THR A 119 -0.39 -13.10 13.77
C THR A 119 0.40 -13.60 14.98
N ASP A 120 0.95 -14.79 14.84
CA ASP A 120 1.87 -15.37 15.82
C ASP A 120 3.31 -14.83 15.67
N ILE A 121 3.54 -13.84 14.80
CA ILE A 121 4.86 -13.28 14.56
C ILE A 121 5.12 -12.14 15.55
N PRO A 122 5.96 -12.33 16.58
CA PRO A 122 6.15 -11.36 17.67
C PRO A 122 6.77 -10.01 17.25
N SER A 123 7.31 -9.93 16.03
CA SER A 123 7.99 -8.74 15.51
C SER A 123 7.06 -7.83 14.70
N GLN A 124 5.81 -8.21 14.52
CA GLN A 124 4.85 -7.39 13.78
C GLN A 124 4.19 -6.39 14.73
N SER A 125 4.04 -5.19 14.23
CA SER A 125 3.55 -4.05 15.01
C SER A 125 2.06 -4.13 15.34
N ASP A 126 1.63 -3.22 16.18
CA ASP A 126 0.25 -3.08 16.63
C ASP A 126 -0.76 -2.94 15.48
N ILE A 127 -0.36 -2.38 14.31
CA ILE A 127 -1.26 -2.26 13.16
C ILE A 127 -1.65 -3.63 12.58
N TYR A 128 -0.75 -4.61 12.59
CA TYR A 128 -1.10 -5.96 12.20
C TYR A 128 -2.17 -6.55 13.10
N ASN A 129 -2.05 -6.34 14.41
CA ASN A 129 -2.95 -6.96 15.38
C ASN A 129 -4.30 -6.23 15.48
N ASP A 130 -4.31 -4.91 15.32
CA ASP A 130 -5.47 -4.08 15.64
C ASP A 130 -6.13 -3.41 14.43
N GLY A 131 -5.54 -3.55 13.24
CA GLY A 131 -5.98 -2.84 12.05
C GLY A 131 -5.68 -1.34 12.07
N ILE A 132 -6.10 -0.66 11.02
CA ILE A 132 -5.85 0.78 10.86
C ILE A 132 -7.03 1.61 11.36
N TYR A 133 -8.24 1.07 11.24
CA TYR A 133 -9.47 1.83 11.48
C TYR A 133 -10.13 1.53 12.81
N LYS A 134 -9.94 0.33 13.35
CA LYS A 134 -10.48 -0.06 14.65
C LYS A 134 -10.07 0.97 15.71
N ASP A 135 -11.00 1.30 16.60
CA ASP A 135 -10.81 2.29 17.67
C ASP A 135 -10.51 3.72 17.18
N GLY A 136 -10.78 4.01 15.92
CA GLY A 136 -10.64 5.36 15.35
C GLY A 136 -9.18 5.78 15.13
N ARG A 137 -8.25 4.85 14.93
CA ARG A 137 -6.88 5.16 14.56
C ARG A 137 -6.84 5.98 13.28
N TYR A 138 -6.02 7.00 13.29
CA TYR A 138 -5.82 7.90 12.14
C TYR A 138 -7.12 8.46 11.53
N LYS A 139 -8.19 8.59 12.34
CA LYS A 139 -9.53 9.01 11.89
C LYS A 139 -9.51 10.32 11.10
N ASP A 140 -8.62 11.24 11.50
CA ASP A 140 -8.49 12.54 10.88
C ASP A 140 -7.70 12.51 9.56
N LEU A 141 -7.04 11.39 9.24
CA LEU A 141 -6.28 11.18 8.01
C LEU A 141 -7.07 10.40 6.96
N TRP A 142 -8.15 9.73 7.31
CA TRP A 142 -8.98 9.06 6.32
C TRP A 142 -9.69 10.06 5.40
N PHE A 143 -9.69 9.72 4.10
CA PHE A 143 -10.57 10.40 3.16
C PHE A 143 -12.01 9.95 3.40
N ALA A 144 -12.82 10.86 3.94
CA ALA A 144 -14.18 10.57 4.41
C ALA A 144 -15.19 11.61 3.90
N PRO A 145 -15.50 11.62 2.57
CA PRO A 145 -16.31 12.66 1.94
C PRO A 145 -17.73 12.76 2.51
N ASN A 146 -18.26 11.69 3.07
CA ASN A 146 -19.58 11.62 3.69
C ASN A 146 -19.51 11.36 5.21
N GLY A 147 -18.39 11.67 5.83
CA GLY A 147 -18.15 11.42 7.24
C GLY A 147 -17.79 9.97 7.60
N LYS A 148 -17.70 9.10 6.59
CA LYS A 148 -17.25 7.70 6.73
C LYS A 148 -16.00 7.48 5.89
N PRO A 149 -15.03 6.67 6.36
CA PRO A 149 -13.86 6.31 5.58
C PRO A 149 -14.24 5.70 4.23
N MET A 150 -13.58 6.14 3.18
CA MET A 150 -13.83 5.64 1.83
C MET A 150 -12.86 4.50 1.51
N ILE A 151 -13.41 3.38 1.07
CA ILE A 151 -12.67 2.27 0.46
C ILE A 151 -13.35 1.95 -0.86
N VAL A 152 -12.57 1.87 -1.94
CA VAL A 152 -13.07 1.37 -3.22
C VAL A 152 -12.84 -0.14 -3.24
N ALA A 153 -13.92 -0.90 -3.33
CA ALA A 153 -13.89 -2.34 -3.26
C ALA A 153 -14.73 -2.98 -4.39
N ILE A 154 -14.35 -4.19 -4.76
CA ILE A 154 -15.15 -5.03 -5.63
C ILE A 154 -16.30 -5.62 -4.82
N THR A 155 -17.51 -5.41 -5.28
CA THR A 155 -18.74 -5.92 -4.67
C THR A 155 -19.45 -6.93 -5.57
N GLU A 156 -20.32 -7.75 -5.00
CA GLU A 156 -21.14 -8.71 -5.75
C GLU A 156 -21.96 -8.03 -6.86
N LYS A 157 -22.48 -6.83 -6.60
CA LYS A 157 -23.30 -6.07 -7.56
C LYS A 157 -22.51 -5.65 -8.80
N ASN A 158 -21.20 -5.60 -8.73
CA ASN A 158 -20.31 -5.23 -9.83
C ASN A 158 -19.65 -6.44 -10.50
N GLY A 159 -20.13 -7.64 -10.27
CA GLY A 159 -19.61 -8.86 -10.90
C GLY A 159 -18.22 -9.29 -10.39
N GLY A 160 -17.76 -8.71 -9.30
CA GLY A 160 -16.42 -8.92 -8.80
C GLY A 160 -16.12 -10.30 -8.22
N ALA A 161 -17.11 -11.16 -8.07
CA ALA A 161 -16.87 -12.51 -7.56
C ALA A 161 -16.22 -13.44 -8.59
N SER A 162 -16.24 -13.10 -9.88
CA SER A 162 -15.92 -14.07 -10.94
C SER A 162 -14.50 -14.02 -11.48
N ASP A 163 -13.82 -12.89 -11.40
CA ASP A 163 -12.63 -12.69 -12.24
C ASP A 163 -11.31 -13.07 -11.60
N GLN A 164 -11.24 -13.25 -10.30
CA GLN A 164 -9.99 -13.53 -9.62
C GLN A 164 -10.00 -14.83 -8.80
N GLY A 165 -10.98 -15.69 -9.04
CA GLY A 165 -11.12 -16.95 -8.30
C GLY A 165 -11.36 -16.75 -6.81
N SER A 166 -11.67 -15.53 -6.39
CA SER A 166 -11.90 -15.21 -5.02
C SER A 166 -13.39 -15.19 -4.73
N SER A 167 -13.79 -16.05 -3.86
CA SER A 167 -15.02 -16.05 -3.10
C SER A 167 -15.23 -14.78 -2.24
N ALA A 168 -14.53 -13.68 -2.52
CA ALA A 168 -14.28 -12.67 -1.54
C ALA A 168 -14.61 -11.24 -2.00
N ALA A 169 -15.67 -11.08 -2.79
CA ALA A 169 -16.32 -9.79 -2.97
C ALA A 169 -17.03 -9.39 -1.67
N LEU A 170 -17.07 -8.09 -1.37
CA LEU A 170 -17.86 -7.58 -0.26
C LEU A 170 -19.34 -7.86 -0.48
N THR A 171 -19.98 -8.43 0.51
CA THR A 171 -21.41 -8.71 0.55
C THR A 171 -22.15 -7.68 1.39
N GLU A 172 -23.49 -7.66 1.31
CA GLU A 172 -24.30 -6.82 2.21
C GLU A 172 -24.14 -7.22 3.69
N ALA A 173 -23.78 -8.48 3.96
CA ALA A 173 -23.50 -8.94 5.33
C ALA A 173 -22.17 -8.37 5.86
N ASP A 174 -21.13 -8.30 5.01
CA ASP A 174 -19.86 -7.69 5.40
C ASP A 174 -20.04 -6.19 5.69
N ASP A 175 -20.87 -5.49 4.88
CA ASP A 175 -21.19 -4.08 5.11
C ASP A 175 -21.88 -3.84 6.47
N ALA A 176 -22.71 -4.76 6.91
CA ALA A 176 -23.44 -4.65 8.18
C ALA A 176 -22.52 -4.79 9.41
N ASP A 177 -21.45 -5.59 9.27
CA ASP A 177 -20.49 -5.82 10.36
C ASP A 177 -19.41 -4.73 10.45
N LEU A 178 -19.17 -3.98 9.36
CA LEU A 178 -18.11 -2.97 9.24
C LEU A 178 -18.62 -1.53 9.37
N LEU A 179 -19.93 -1.29 9.38
CA LEU A 179 -20.57 0.03 9.42
C LEU A 179 -21.30 0.29 10.73
#